data_709e53fc5493af5ebe1c8ea90f127224
#
_entry.id   709e53fc5493af5ebe1c8ea90f127224
#
_cell.length_a   1.000
_cell.length_b   1.000
_cell.length_c   1.000
_cell.angle_alpha   90.00
_cell.angle_beta   90.00
_cell.angle_gamma   90.00
#
_symmetry.space_group_name_H-M   'P 1'
#
loop_
_entity.id
_entity.type
_entity.pdbx_description
1 polymer ?
#
loop_
_entity_poly.entity_id
_entity_poly.type
_entity_poly.pdbx_seq_one_letter_code
_entity_poly.pdbx_strand_id
1 'polypeptide(L)'
;MVTSTRALDVLIVDDDDADALMIEEALETAAVPPHVHRVADGAQALEYLRREGVYAGVQRPDLILLDLNMPRMGGREVLAEIREDAELTAIPVVVLTTSNAVPDIVGSYSGHASAYITKPMELDAFEAVVQQINRFYGSVASLPSTA
;
A
#
# COMPACT_ATOMS: atom_id res chain seq x y z
N MET A 1 -8.92 24.51 -16.32
CA MET A 1 -9.45 23.50 -15.41
C MET A 1 -8.41 23.12 -14.40
N VAL A 2 -8.77 23.16 -13.18
CA VAL A 2 -7.85 22.83 -12.11
C VAL A 2 -7.88 21.31 -11.91
N THR A 3 -6.75 20.68 -12.08
CA THR A 3 -6.61 19.30 -11.68
C THR A 3 -6.61 19.29 -10.17
N SER A 4 -7.69 18.86 -9.58
CA SER A 4 -7.76 18.74 -8.14
C SER A 4 -6.80 17.64 -7.68
N THR A 5 -5.71 18.04 -7.05
CA THR A 5 -4.82 17.10 -6.38
C THR A 5 -5.40 16.88 -5.00
N ARG A 6 -6.21 15.87 -4.84
CA ARG A 6 -6.69 15.52 -3.51
C ARG A 6 -5.68 14.65 -2.79
N ALA A 7 -5.68 14.72 -1.48
CA ALA A 7 -4.87 13.83 -0.67
C ALA A 7 -5.34 12.38 -0.86
N LEU A 8 -4.39 11.47 -1.09
CA LEU A 8 -4.69 10.05 -1.15
C LEU A 8 -4.98 9.50 0.24
N ASP A 9 -5.77 8.45 0.29
CA ASP A 9 -5.87 7.58 1.46
C ASP A 9 -4.98 6.37 1.21
N VAL A 10 -3.93 6.21 2.02
CA VAL A 10 -2.92 5.16 1.85
C VAL A 10 -2.96 4.22 3.05
N LEU A 11 -3.07 2.93 2.78
CA LEU A 11 -2.91 1.90 3.79
C LEU A 11 -1.53 1.28 3.68
N ILE A 12 -0.78 1.33 4.77
CA ILE A 12 0.52 0.66 4.90
C ILE A 12 0.31 -0.66 5.62
N VAL A 13 0.70 -1.76 5.00
CA VAL A 13 0.64 -3.09 5.58
C VAL A 13 2.07 -3.60 5.74
N ASP A 14 2.62 -3.44 6.94
CA ASP A 14 4.02 -3.75 7.22
C ASP A 14 4.18 -4.01 8.71
N ASP A 15 4.78 -5.14 9.08
CA ASP A 15 5.01 -5.50 10.48
C ASP A 15 6.27 -4.88 11.08
N ASP A 16 7.14 -4.33 10.26
CA ASP A 16 8.37 -3.68 10.73
C ASP A 16 8.08 -2.23 11.10
N ASP A 17 8.15 -1.92 12.39
CA ASP A 17 7.84 -0.58 12.90
C ASP A 17 8.75 0.50 12.32
N ALA A 18 10.03 0.19 12.14
CA ALA A 18 10.99 1.15 11.59
C ALA A 18 10.69 1.47 10.14
N ASP A 19 10.40 0.45 9.33
CA ASP A 19 10.05 0.64 7.92
C ASP A 19 8.74 1.39 7.78
N ALA A 20 7.75 1.06 8.59
CA ALA A 20 6.46 1.74 8.56
C ALA A 20 6.61 3.23 8.91
N LEU A 21 7.43 3.55 9.92
CA LEU A 21 7.69 4.93 10.31
C LEU A 21 8.39 5.69 9.18
N MET A 22 9.37 5.07 8.53
CA MET A 22 10.07 5.70 7.41
C MET A 22 9.14 6.00 6.25
N ILE A 23 8.24 5.07 5.94
CA ILE A 23 7.23 5.27 4.89
C ILE A 23 6.33 6.46 5.26
N GLU A 24 5.83 6.48 6.48
CA GLU A 24 4.98 7.58 6.96
C GLU A 24 5.70 8.93 6.87
N GLU A 25 6.94 8.99 7.32
CA GLU A 25 7.71 10.24 7.27
C GLU A 25 7.97 10.69 5.84
N ALA A 26 8.29 9.77 4.93
CA ALA A 26 8.49 10.10 3.53
C ALA A 26 7.21 10.65 2.88
N LEU A 27 6.06 10.09 3.24
CA LEU A 27 4.77 10.56 2.72
C LEU A 27 4.41 11.94 3.26
N GLU A 28 4.79 12.25 4.50
CA GLU A 28 4.52 13.56 5.11
C GLU A 28 5.23 14.71 4.40
N THR A 29 6.31 14.45 3.68
CA THR A 29 7.06 15.47 2.96
C THR A 29 6.47 15.84 1.60
N ALA A 30 5.41 15.16 1.18
CA ALA A 30 4.76 15.44 -0.10
C ALA A 30 4.10 16.82 -0.10
N ALA A 31 3.98 17.43 -1.27
CA ALA A 31 3.30 18.72 -1.43
C ALA A 31 1.84 18.63 -0.95
N VAL A 32 1.19 17.51 -1.23
CA VAL A 32 -0.13 17.19 -0.70
C VAL A 32 0.02 15.88 0.08
N PRO A 33 0.24 15.93 1.39
CA PRO A 33 0.45 14.71 2.18
C PRO A 33 -0.79 13.83 2.17
N PRO A 34 -0.64 12.51 2.02
CA PRO A 34 -1.77 11.60 2.07
C PRO A 34 -2.26 11.39 3.50
N HIS A 35 -3.48 10.90 3.61
CA HIS A 35 -3.97 10.34 4.86
C HIS A 35 -3.44 8.92 4.96
N VAL A 36 -2.74 8.60 6.04
CA VAL A 36 -2.04 7.33 6.18
C VAL A 36 -2.60 6.55 7.37
N HIS A 37 -2.87 5.28 7.15
CA HIS A 37 -3.15 4.33 8.21
C HIS A 37 -2.20 3.15 8.07
N ARG A 38 -1.71 2.64 9.20
CA ARG A 38 -0.81 1.50 9.21
C ARG A 38 -1.43 0.34 9.97
N VAL A 39 -1.33 -0.86 9.40
CA VAL A 39 -1.62 -2.12 10.09
C VAL A 39 -0.38 -3.02 10.05
N ALA A 40 -0.26 -3.91 11.01
CA ALA A 40 0.97 -4.67 11.22
C ALA A 40 0.93 -6.11 10.69
N ASP A 41 -0.22 -6.58 10.22
CA ASP A 41 -0.32 -7.92 9.65
C ASP A 41 -1.49 -8.02 8.65
N GLY A 42 -1.53 -9.15 7.95
CA GLY A 42 -2.52 -9.36 6.91
C GLY A 42 -3.95 -9.48 7.41
N ALA A 43 -4.15 -10.05 8.59
CA ALA A 43 -5.49 -10.17 9.16
C ALA A 43 -6.07 -8.78 9.48
N GLN A 44 -5.26 -7.91 10.08
CA GLN A 44 -5.67 -6.52 10.32
C GLN A 44 -5.94 -5.77 9.02
N ALA A 45 -5.12 -6.03 7.98
CA ALA A 45 -5.32 -5.39 6.69
C ALA A 45 -6.69 -5.72 6.11
N LEU A 46 -7.10 -6.97 6.15
CA LEU A 46 -8.40 -7.38 5.63
C LEU A 46 -9.55 -6.83 6.46
N GLU A 47 -9.42 -6.82 7.80
CA GLU A 47 -10.42 -6.17 8.66
C GLU A 47 -10.61 -4.70 8.30
N TYR A 48 -9.49 -3.98 8.10
CA TYR A 48 -9.51 -2.58 7.71
C TYR A 48 -10.22 -2.39 6.35
N LEU A 49 -9.81 -3.16 5.35
CA LEU A 49 -10.34 -3.04 4.00
C LEU A 49 -11.82 -3.40 3.93
N ARG A 50 -12.25 -4.37 4.71
CA ARG A 50 -13.65 -4.81 4.80
C ARG A 50 -14.46 -3.96 5.76
N ARG A 51 -13.83 -3.02 6.43
CA ARG A 51 -14.45 -2.09 7.39
C ARG A 51 -15.19 -2.81 8.50
N GLU A 52 -14.53 -3.83 9.08
CA GLU A 52 -15.06 -4.66 10.14
C GLU A 52 -14.62 -4.17 11.51
N GLY A 53 -15.41 -4.41 12.53
CA GLY A 53 -15.07 -4.14 13.92
C GLY A 53 -14.73 -2.67 14.14
N VAL A 54 -13.55 -2.40 14.68
CA VAL A 54 -13.09 -1.04 14.99
C VAL A 54 -12.89 -0.19 13.73
N TYR A 55 -12.84 -0.82 12.57
CA TYR A 55 -12.65 -0.13 11.29
C TYR A 55 -13.95 0.17 10.54
N ALA A 56 -15.09 0.02 11.20
CA ALA A 56 -16.40 0.17 10.53
C ALA A 56 -16.60 1.55 9.88
N GLY A 57 -15.99 2.60 10.42
CA GLY A 57 -16.15 3.96 9.92
C GLY A 57 -15.04 4.46 9.00
N VAL A 58 -14.03 3.63 8.68
CA VAL A 58 -12.90 4.09 7.88
C VAL A 58 -13.25 4.17 6.39
N GLN A 59 -12.56 5.04 5.68
CA GLN A 59 -12.62 5.06 4.22
C GLN A 59 -11.72 3.97 3.64
N ARG A 60 -12.14 3.39 2.52
CA ARG A 60 -11.27 2.49 1.79
C ARG A 60 -10.11 3.28 1.20
N PRO A 61 -8.89 2.71 1.22
CA PRO A 61 -7.73 3.41 0.70
C PRO A 61 -7.76 3.51 -0.83
N ASP A 62 -7.06 4.51 -1.33
CA ASP A 62 -6.80 4.68 -2.75
C ASP A 62 -5.59 3.87 -3.20
N LEU A 63 -4.73 3.50 -2.27
CA LEU A 63 -3.47 2.82 -2.53
C LEU A 63 -3.09 1.98 -1.33
N ILE A 64 -2.61 0.76 -1.59
CA ILE A 64 -2.09 -0.13 -0.55
C ILE A 64 -0.61 -0.34 -0.79
N LEU A 65 0.22 -0.09 0.22
CA LEU A 65 1.64 -0.45 0.23
C LEU A 65 1.77 -1.71 1.07
N LEU A 66 2.17 -2.81 0.45
CA LEU A 66 2.07 -4.14 1.04
C LEU A 66 3.43 -4.82 1.15
N ASP A 67 3.84 -5.17 2.37
CA ASP A 67 4.97 -6.06 2.57
C ASP A 67 4.52 -7.52 2.44
N LEU A 68 5.41 -8.38 1.95
CA LEU A 68 5.10 -9.80 1.77
C LEU A 68 5.34 -10.63 3.02
N ASN A 69 6.38 -10.31 3.78
CA ASN A 69 6.83 -11.14 4.89
C ASN A 69 6.28 -10.63 6.22
N MET A 70 5.13 -11.12 6.60
CA MET A 70 4.46 -10.73 7.84
C MET A 70 3.98 -11.96 8.61
N PRO A 71 3.85 -11.84 9.94
CA PRO A 71 3.32 -12.94 10.73
C PRO A 71 1.81 -13.12 10.49
N ARG A 72 1.32 -14.28 10.85
CA ARG A 72 -0.09 -14.72 10.79
C ARG A 72 -0.61 -14.85 9.38
N MET A 73 -0.72 -13.75 8.63
CA MET A 73 -1.14 -13.79 7.23
C MET A 73 -0.15 -12.98 6.41
N GLY A 74 0.53 -13.61 5.49
CA GLY A 74 1.51 -12.96 4.63
C GLY A 74 0.89 -12.12 3.55
N GLY A 75 1.72 -11.26 2.91
CA GLY A 75 1.23 -10.33 1.91
C GLY A 75 0.64 -11.00 0.67
N ARG A 76 1.17 -12.14 0.26
CA ARG A 76 0.62 -12.87 -0.90
C ARG A 76 -0.81 -13.35 -0.64
N GLU A 77 -1.10 -13.79 0.59
CA GLU A 77 -2.45 -14.17 0.98
C GLU A 77 -3.39 -12.97 1.00
N VAL A 78 -2.91 -11.83 1.51
CA VAL A 78 -3.69 -10.57 1.49
C VAL A 78 -4.02 -10.17 0.05
N LEU A 79 -3.04 -10.25 -0.83
CA LEU A 79 -3.22 -9.90 -2.24
C LEU A 79 -4.27 -10.79 -2.89
N ALA A 80 -4.23 -12.10 -2.63
CA ALA A 80 -5.22 -13.04 -3.15
C ALA A 80 -6.64 -12.69 -2.67
N GLU A 81 -6.79 -12.39 -1.38
CA GLU A 81 -8.08 -12.01 -0.81
C GLU A 81 -8.63 -10.72 -1.43
N ILE A 82 -7.76 -9.75 -1.65
CA ILE A 82 -8.13 -8.48 -2.29
C ILE A 82 -8.63 -8.73 -3.71
N ARG A 83 -7.95 -9.57 -4.46
CA ARG A 83 -8.30 -9.81 -5.87
C ARG A 83 -9.57 -10.63 -6.03
N GLU A 84 -9.94 -11.41 -5.04
CA GLU A 84 -11.19 -12.17 -5.04
C GLU A 84 -12.40 -11.35 -4.57
N ASP A 85 -12.16 -10.20 -3.94
CA ASP A 85 -13.24 -9.36 -3.43
C ASP A 85 -13.57 -8.28 -4.45
N ALA A 86 -14.80 -8.32 -4.98
CA ALA A 86 -15.25 -7.40 -6.03
C ALA A 86 -15.18 -5.93 -5.59
N GLU A 87 -15.32 -5.66 -4.30
CA GLU A 87 -15.27 -4.28 -3.79
C GLU A 87 -13.84 -3.77 -3.59
N LEU A 88 -12.86 -4.67 -3.52
CA LEU A 88 -11.47 -4.32 -3.22
C LEU A 88 -10.55 -4.45 -4.44
N THR A 89 -10.94 -5.25 -5.42
CA THR A 89 -10.06 -5.65 -6.52
C THR A 89 -9.54 -4.48 -7.37
N ALA A 90 -10.24 -3.35 -7.38
CA ALA A 90 -9.82 -2.18 -8.14
C ALA A 90 -8.78 -1.32 -7.42
N ILE A 91 -8.50 -1.57 -6.14
CA ILE A 91 -7.54 -0.77 -5.39
C ILE A 91 -6.12 -1.17 -5.82
N PRO A 92 -5.29 -0.22 -6.27
CA PRO A 92 -3.90 -0.52 -6.60
C PRO A 92 -3.13 -1.02 -5.38
N VAL A 93 -2.35 -2.09 -5.58
CA VAL A 93 -1.49 -2.64 -4.55
C VAL A 93 -0.06 -2.61 -5.05
N VAL A 94 0.78 -1.86 -4.37
CA VAL A 94 2.22 -1.83 -4.64
C VAL A 94 2.89 -2.67 -3.55
N VAL A 95 3.56 -3.74 -3.98
CA VAL A 95 4.35 -4.57 -3.06
C VAL A 95 5.66 -3.85 -2.80
N LEU A 96 5.97 -3.60 -1.53
CA LEU A 96 7.18 -2.93 -1.09
C LEU A 96 7.80 -3.80 0.02
N THR A 97 8.82 -4.57 -0.32
CA THR A 97 9.34 -5.63 0.54
C THR A 97 10.85 -5.78 0.40
N THR A 98 11.49 -6.38 1.40
CA THR A 98 12.92 -6.68 1.32
C THR A 98 13.23 -7.88 0.43
N SER A 99 12.24 -8.72 0.11
CA SER A 99 12.44 -9.87 -0.74
C SER A 99 12.65 -9.47 -2.19
N ASN A 100 13.68 -10.02 -2.83
CA ASN A 100 13.87 -9.92 -4.28
C ASN A 100 13.86 -11.29 -4.93
N ALA A 101 13.33 -12.30 -4.24
CA ALA A 101 13.26 -13.67 -4.76
C ALA A 101 12.33 -13.73 -5.97
N VAL A 102 12.79 -14.41 -7.03
CA VAL A 102 12.00 -14.52 -8.27
C VAL A 102 10.61 -15.11 -8.04
N PRO A 103 10.42 -16.17 -7.22
CA PRO A 103 9.07 -16.68 -6.95
C PRO A 103 8.15 -15.64 -6.32
N ASP A 104 8.66 -14.78 -5.44
CA ASP A 104 7.85 -13.73 -4.83
C ASP A 104 7.45 -12.66 -5.84
N ILE A 105 8.36 -12.28 -6.73
CA ILE A 105 8.08 -11.32 -7.79
C ILE A 105 7.03 -11.89 -8.74
N VAL A 106 7.24 -13.09 -9.24
CA VAL A 106 6.30 -13.76 -10.16
C VAL A 106 4.94 -13.95 -9.50
N GLY A 107 4.93 -14.44 -8.26
CA GLY A 107 3.68 -14.65 -7.52
C GLY A 107 2.89 -13.37 -7.28
N SER A 108 3.58 -12.25 -7.03
CA SER A 108 2.92 -10.96 -6.82
C SER A 108 2.27 -10.44 -8.10
N TYR A 109 2.95 -10.51 -9.23
CA TYR A 109 2.35 -10.10 -10.51
C TYR A 109 1.25 -11.07 -10.96
N SER A 110 1.42 -12.36 -10.74
CA SER A 110 0.35 -13.34 -11.00
C SER A 110 -0.87 -13.10 -10.12
N GLY A 111 -0.65 -12.57 -8.90
CA GLY A 111 -1.71 -12.15 -8.00
C GLY A 111 -2.25 -10.74 -8.30
N HIS A 112 -1.86 -10.17 -9.43
CA HIS A 112 -2.30 -8.86 -9.90
C HIS A 112 -1.87 -7.67 -9.03
N ALA A 113 -0.65 -7.72 -8.47
CA ALA A 113 -0.05 -6.53 -7.88
C ALA A 113 0.19 -5.49 -8.99
N SER A 114 0.02 -4.23 -8.66
CA SER A 114 0.25 -3.13 -9.61
C SER A 114 1.74 -2.92 -9.87
N ALA A 115 2.56 -3.11 -8.84
CA ALA A 115 4.02 -3.05 -8.97
C ALA A 115 4.67 -3.83 -7.83
N TYR A 116 5.89 -4.28 -8.06
CA TYR A 116 6.72 -4.93 -7.07
C TYR A 116 8.02 -4.14 -6.92
N ILE A 117 8.31 -3.69 -5.72
CA ILE A 117 9.50 -2.89 -5.45
C ILE A 117 10.26 -3.50 -4.28
N THR A 118 11.53 -3.78 -4.49
CA THR A 118 12.40 -4.21 -3.39
C THR A 118 12.81 -2.99 -2.58
N LYS A 119 12.62 -3.05 -1.26
CA LYS A 119 13.00 -1.95 -0.36
C LYS A 119 14.48 -1.67 -0.48
N PRO A 120 14.88 -0.43 -0.83
CA PRO A 120 16.30 -0.07 -0.81
C PRO A 120 16.88 -0.15 0.60
N MET A 121 18.15 -0.52 0.71
CA MET A 121 18.82 -0.59 2.00
C MET A 121 19.24 0.80 2.51
N GLU A 122 19.51 1.73 1.60
CA GLU A 122 19.85 3.10 1.96
C GLU A 122 18.60 3.90 2.30
N LEU A 123 18.67 4.65 3.39
CA LEU A 123 17.55 5.46 3.87
C LEU A 123 17.06 6.46 2.83
N ASP A 124 17.98 7.20 2.22
CA ASP A 124 17.61 8.23 1.22
C ASP A 124 16.97 7.61 -0.02
N ALA A 125 17.48 6.46 -0.45
CA ALA A 125 16.93 5.75 -1.59
C ALA A 125 15.53 5.21 -1.27
N PHE A 126 15.31 4.71 -0.06
CA PHE A 126 14.00 4.23 0.39
C PHE A 126 12.99 5.38 0.40
N GLU A 127 13.38 6.49 0.99
CA GLU A 127 12.52 7.69 1.04
C GLU A 127 12.15 8.16 -0.37
N ALA A 128 13.14 8.22 -1.28
CA ALA A 128 12.91 8.64 -2.66
C ALA A 128 11.92 7.74 -3.39
N VAL A 129 12.01 6.42 -3.18
CA VAL A 129 11.09 5.45 -3.78
C VAL A 129 9.65 5.68 -3.29
N VAL A 130 9.49 5.87 -1.98
CA VAL A 130 8.15 6.10 -1.41
C VAL A 130 7.55 7.41 -1.95
N GLN A 131 8.36 8.45 -2.06
CA GLN A 131 7.92 9.73 -2.62
C GLN A 131 7.50 9.60 -4.08
N GLN A 132 8.23 8.80 -4.87
CA GLN A 132 7.87 8.52 -6.27
C GLN A 132 6.55 7.79 -6.38
N ILE A 133 6.31 6.81 -5.53
CA ILE A 133 5.03 6.07 -5.49
C ILE A 133 3.89 7.03 -5.20
N ASN A 134 4.03 7.85 -4.19
CA ASN A 134 3.00 8.81 -3.83
C ASN A 134 2.73 9.81 -4.94
N ARG A 135 3.77 10.33 -5.56
CA ARG A 135 3.63 11.27 -6.68
C ARG A 135 2.91 10.61 -7.85
N PHE A 136 3.26 9.38 -8.18
CA PHE A 136 2.64 8.68 -9.32
C PHE A 136 1.15 8.51 -9.10
N TYR A 137 0.75 7.99 -7.94
CA TYR A 137 -0.66 7.72 -7.68
C TYR A 137 -1.44 8.97 -7.28
N GLY A 138 -0.77 9.97 -6.75
CA GLY A 138 -1.42 11.20 -6.31
C GLY A 138 -1.65 12.23 -7.41
N SER A 139 -0.83 12.22 -8.46
CA SER A 139 -0.89 13.28 -9.49
C SER A 139 -0.75 12.80 -10.94
N VAL A 140 -0.22 11.60 -11.18
CA VAL A 140 -0.01 11.09 -12.54
C VAL A 140 -1.10 10.09 -12.92
N ALA A 141 -1.33 9.10 -12.09
CA ALA A 141 -2.32 8.06 -12.35
C ALA A 141 -3.74 8.57 -12.09
N SER A 142 -4.67 8.09 -12.90
CA SER A 142 -6.10 8.29 -12.64
C SER A 142 -6.60 7.07 -11.86
N LEU A 143 -7.19 7.31 -10.70
CA LEU A 143 -7.65 6.24 -9.81
C LEU A 143 -9.18 6.12 -9.84
N PRO A 144 -9.72 4.90 -9.57
CA PRO A 144 -11.15 4.73 -9.43
C PRO A 144 -11.68 5.58 -8.26
N SER A 145 -12.90 6.10 -8.42
CA SER A 145 -13.56 6.76 -7.31
C SER A 145 -13.96 5.72 -6.25
N THR A 146 -13.63 6.00 -4.98
CA THR A 146 -13.99 5.15 -3.85
C THR A 146 -15.18 5.71 -3.07
N ALA A 147 -15.73 6.77 -3.54
CA ALA A 147 -16.88 7.42 -2.89
C ALA A 147 -18.16 6.58 -2.96
#